data_3a15ce4f2d591fe17472c3907e5c0ca4
#
_entry.id   3a15ce4f2d591fe17472c3907e5c0ca4
#
_cell.length_a   1.000
_cell.length_b   1.000
_cell.length_c   1.000
_cell.angle_alpha   90.00
_cell.angle_beta   90.00
_cell.angle_gamma   90.00
#
_symmetry.space_group_name_H-M   'P 1'
#
loop_
_entity.id
_entity.type
_entity.pdbx_description
1 polymer ?
#
loop_
_entity_poly.entity_id
_entity_poly.type
_entity_poly.pdbx_seq_one_letter_code
_entity_poly.pdbx_strand_id
1 'polypeptide(L)'
;MIKHKDQRVGVLVDVSNMYHSAKNLYQKKVNFGEILKKAVAGRKLIRATAYVVNTETKEETPFFEALSQQGFEVKMKDLQIFAGGAKKADWDVGIAMDAIKIADKVDVIIIVSGDGDYLPLLAYIQNTKGCLVEVVGFKKTTSSKLIEEADDYLDLGEDKRFLMK
;
A
#
# COMPACT_ATOMS: atom_id res chain seq x y z
N MET A 1 -9.69 -16.74 -5.29
CA MET A 1 -8.31 -17.06 -5.73
C MET A 1 -7.64 -17.91 -4.66
N ILE A 2 -6.92 -18.93 -5.08
CA ILE A 2 -6.16 -19.79 -4.16
C ILE A 2 -4.78 -19.17 -3.95
N LYS A 3 -4.40 -18.97 -2.69
CA LYS A 3 -3.08 -18.47 -2.32
C LYS A 3 -2.16 -19.64 -1.99
N HIS A 4 -1.08 -19.78 -2.72
CA HIS A 4 -0.10 -20.83 -2.52
C HIS A 4 1.10 -20.28 -1.73
N LYS A 5 1.54 -21.04 -0.72
CA LYS A 5 2.67 -20.64 0.13
C LYS A 5 3.97 -20.38 -0.63
N ASP A 6 4.12 -20.98 -1.81
CA ASP A 6 5.33 -20.79 -2.64
C ASP A 6 5.26 -19.58 -3.55
N GLN A 7 4.14 -18.87 -3.61
CA GLN A 7 4.06 -17.63 -4.36
C GLN A 7 5.00 -16.59 -3.78
N ARG A 8 5.73 -15.93 -4.66
CA ARG A 8 6.59 -14.79 -4.31
C ARG A 8 5.74 -13.54 -4.38
N VAL A 9 5.74 -12.75 -3.31
CA VAL A 9 4.89 -11.56 -3.23
C VAL A 9 5.72 -10.30 -2.99
N GLY A 10 5.31 -9.20 -3.62
CA GLY A 10 5.80 -7.86 -3.37
C GLY A 10 4.68 -6.98 -2.86
N VAL A 11 4.91 -6.24 -1.78
CA VAL A 11 3.90 -5.40 -1.14
C VAL A 11 4.31 -3.94 -1.23
N LEU A 12 3.42 -3.10 -1.75
CA LEU A 12 3.64 -1.67 -1.88
C LEU A 12 2.52 -0.93 -1.14
N VAL A 13 2.90 -0.15 -0.13
CA VAL A 13 1.93 0.51 0.76
C VAL A 13 1.94 2.01 0.54
N ASP A 14 0.83 2.55 0.09
CA ASP A 14 0.58 3.98 0.03
C ASP A 14 0.16 4.46 1.42
N VAL A 15 1.14 4.81 2.24
CA VAL A 15 0.92 5.15 3.66
C VAL A 15 -0.01 6.34 3.81
N SER A 16 0.15 7.37 2.97
CA SER A 16 -0.67 8.57 3.02
C SER A 16 -2.15 8.26 2.79
N ASN A 17 -2.45 7.48 1.75
CA ASN A 17 -3.83 7.08 1.44
C ASN A 17 -4.45 6.31 2.62
N MET A 18 -3.72 5.35 3.16
CA MET A 18 -4.19 4.51 4.25
C MET A 18 -4.39 5.29 5.55
N TYR A 19 -3.45 6.19 5.85
CA TYR A 19 -3.53 7.06 7.03
C TYR A 19 -4.79 7.93 6.99
N HIS A 20 -5.01 8.62 5.86
CA HIS A 20 -6.16 9.50 5.70
C HIS A 20 -7.49 8.73 5.72
N SER A 21 -7.54 7.57 5.11
CA SER A 21 -8.73 6.73 5.12
C SER A 21 -9.11 6.29 6.53
N ALA A 22 -8.16 5.79 7.30
CA ALA A 22 -8.43 5.33 8.67
C ALA A 22 -8.82 6.49 9.59
N LYS A 23 -8.16 7.63 9.42
CA LYS A 23 -8.47 8.84 10.20
C LYS A 23 -9.89 9.33 9.92
N ASN A 24 -10.26 9.41 8.64
CA ASN A 24 -11.57 9.91 8.24
C ASN A 24 -12.70 8.94 8.59
N LEU A 25 -12.50 7.64 8.44
CA LEU A 25 -13.52 6.63 8.69
C LEU A 25 -13.69 6.29 10.17
N TYR A 26 -12.58 6.19 10.91
CA TYR A 26 -12.56 5.59 12.24
C TYR A 26 -11.90 6.47 13.30
N GLN A 27 -11.28 7.58 12.93
CA GLN A 27 -10.47 8.44 13.82
C GLN A 27 -9.38 7.63 14.54
N LYS A 28 -8.78 6.68 13.82
CA LYS A 28 -7.77 5.77 14.34
C LYS A 28 -6.55 5.72 13.44
N LYS A 29 -5.47 5.18 13.97
CA LYS A 29 -4.23 4.92 13.24
C LYS A 29 -4.28 3.52 12.62
N VAL A 30 -3.44 3.30 11.63
CA VAL A 30 -3.34 2.02 10.92
C VAL A 30 -2.24 1.17 11.51
N ASN A 31 -2.51 -0.11 11.71
CA ASN A 31 -1.51 -1.08 12.12
C ASN A 31 -0.91 -1.76 10.87
N PHE A 32 0.13 -1.15 10.33
CA PHE A 32 0.74 -1.62 9.09
C PHE A 32 1.40 -2.99 9.24
N GLY A 33 1.92 -3.33 10.42
CA GLY A 33 2.51 -4.64 10.67
C GLY A 33 1.49 -5.77 10.53
N GLU A 34 0.29 -5.58 11.07
CA GLU A 34 -0.80 -6.55 10.94
C GLU A 34 -1.30 -6.64 9.49
N ILE A 35 -1.35 -5.52 8.79
CA ILE A 35 -1.71 -5.52 7.37
C ILE A 35 -0.71 -6.34 6.56
N LEU A 36 0.58 -6.11 6.78
CA LEU A 36 1.64 -6.85 6.07
C LEU A 36 1.50 -8.36 6.31
N LYS A 37 1.34 -8.75 7.57
CA LYS A 37 1.19 -10.14 7.94
C LYS A 37 -0.01 -10.81 7.24
N LYS A 38 -1.15 -10.13 7.26
CA LYS A 38 -2.38 -10.64 6.63
C LYS A 38 -2.25 -10.71 5.10
N ALA A 39 -1.68 -9.67 4.50
CA ALA A 39 -1.51 -9.59 3.05
C ALA A 39 -0.56 -10.69 2.54
N VAL A 40 0.56 -10.90 3.22
CA VAL A 40 1.52 -11.94 2.85
C VAL A 40 0.92 -13.34 2.99
N ALA A 41 0.13 -13.56 4.02
CA ALA A 41 -0.62 -14.81 4.24
C ALA A 41 0.26 -16.07 4.16
N GLY A 42 1.45 -16.04 4.79
CA GLY A 42 2.37 -17.18 4.83
C GLY A 42 3.14 -17.46 3.55
N ARG A 43 2.99 -16.60 2.53
CA ARG A 43 3.70 -16.74 1.26
C ARG A 43 5.13 -16.18 1.37
N LYS A 44 5.90 -16.25 0.28
CA LYS A 44 7.29 -15.77 0.25
C LYS A 44 7.33 -14.28 -0.02
N LEU A 45 7.59 -13.50 1.01
CA LEU A 45 7.73 -12.05 0.88
C LEU A 45 9.12 -11.74 0.28
N ILE A 46 9.12 -11.14 -0.90
CA ILE A 46 10.35 -10.71 -1.59
C ILE A 46 10.70 -9.28 -1.19
N ARG A 47 9.72 -8.37 -1.25
CA ARG A 47 9.90 -6.98 -0.82
C ARG A 47 8.60 -6.43 -0.27
N ALA A 48 8.74 -5.60 0.77
CA ALA A 48 7.65 -4.79 1.29
C ALA A 48 8.15 -3.35 1.40
N THR A 49 7.50 -2.42 0.71
CA THR A 49 7.89 -1.02 0.69
C THR A 49 6.75 -0.14 1.19
N ALA A 50 7.06 0.73 2.14
CA ALA A 50 6.14 1.73 2.65
C ALA A 50 6.57 3.10 2.12
N TYR A 51 5.66 3.76 1.42
CA TYR A 51 5.91 5.06 0.80
C TYR A 51 5.33 6.14 1.70
N VAL A 52 6.20 6.96 2.26
CA VAL A 52 5.83 7.97 3.24
C VAL A 52 6.18 9.36 2.76
N VAL A 53 5.45 10.35 3.31
CA VAL A 53 5.70 11.76 3.06
C VAL A 53 6.25 12.38 4.34
N ASN A 54 7.40 13.03 4.24
CA ASN A 54 8.04 13.70 5.37
C ASN A 54 7.48 15.11 5.52
N THR A 55 6.81 15.39 6.62
CA THR A 55 6.28 16.72 6.97
C THR A 55 7.13 17.43 8.02
N GLU A 56 8.29 16.86 8.35
CA GLU A 56 9.26 17.39 9.31
C GLU A 56 8.74 17.51 10.75
N THR A 57 7.74 16.73 11.13
CA THR A 57 7.27 16.67 12.52
C THR A 57 8.11 15.68 13.33
N LYS A 58 8.30 15.98 14.62
CA LYS A 58 9.09 15.12 15.52
C LYS A 58 8.44 13.74 15.75
N GLU A 59 7.14 13.62 15.52
CA GLU A 59 6.40 12.37 15.74
C GLU A 59 6.59 11.36 14.64
N GLU A 60 7.10 11.79 13.47
CA GLU A 60 7.26 10.92 12.31
C GLU A 60 8.42 9.94 12.44
N THR A 61 9.52 10.35 13.09
CA THR A 61 10.70 9.50 13.19
C THR A 61 10.41 8.16 13.89
N PRO A 62 9.74 8.13 15.06
CA PRO A 62 9.37 6.84 15.67
C PRO A 62 8.45 6.00 14.79
N PHE A 63 7.55 6.63 14.05
CA PHE A 63 6.66 5.94 13.13
C PHE A 63 7.44 5.27 11.98
N PHE A 64 8.38 5.99 11.37
CA PHE A 64 9.20 5.45 10.29
C PHE A 64 10.10 4.32 10.79
N GLU A 65 10.66 4.46 11.99
CA GLU A 65 11.44 3.39 12.62
C GLU A 65 10.61 2.15 12.89
N ALA A 66 9.36 2.32 13.34
CA ALA A 66 8.43 1.22 13.57
C ALA A 66 8.13 0.47 12.27
N LEU A 67 7.92 1.19 11.16
CA LEU A 67 7.72 0.56 9.85
C LEU A 67 8.93 -0.29 9.45
N SER A 68 10.15 0.23 9.64
CA SER A 68 11.37 -0.51 9.34
C SER A 68 11.49 -1.78 10.18
N GLN A 69 11.16 -1.70 11.46
CA GLN A 69 11.20 -2.85 12.37
C GLN A 69 10.14 -3.91 12.00
N GLN A 70 9.03 -3.50 11.40
CA GLN A 70 7.96 -4.40 10.97
C GLN A 70 8.27 -5.11 9.65
N GLY A 71 9.38 -4.79 9.01
CA GLY A 71 9.83 -5.46 7.79
C GLY A 71 9.68 -4.65 6.51
N PHE A 72 9.31 -3.38 6.62
CA PHE A 72 9.20 -2.51 5.44
C PHE A 72 10.51 -1.81 5.11
N GLU A 73 10.81 -1.70 3.82
CA GLU A 73 11.69 -0.65 3.32
C GLU A 73 10.88 0.64 3.32
N VAL A 74 11.43 1.71 3.89
CA VAL A 74 10.74 3.00 3.94
C VAL A 74 11.32 3.91 2.88
N LYS A 75 10.48 4.34 1.94
CA LYS A 75 10.83 5.36 0.95
C LYS A 75 10.15 6.67 1.32
N MET A 76 10.94 7.71 1.44
CA MET A 76 10.50 9.00 1.96
C MET A 76 10.57 10.07 0.87
N LYS A 77 9.58 10.95 0.84
CA LYS A 77 9.51 12.11 -0.03
C LYS A 77 9.12 13.32 0.81
N ASP A 78 9.78 14.45 0.58
CA ASP A 78 9.43 15.68 1.26
C ASP A 78 8.14 16.27 0.69
N LEU A 79 7.34 16.86 1.57
CA LEU A 79 6.16 17.59 1.16
C LEU A 79 6.56 18.84 0.39
N GLN A 80 6.07 18.99 -0.84
CA GLN A 80 6.32 20.16 -1.66
C GLN A 80 5.26 21.22 -1.38
N ILE A 81 5.73 22.46 -1.09
CA ILE A 81 4.86 23.60 -0.87
C ILE A 81 5.10 24.56 -2.04
N PHE A 82 4.06 24.78 -2.84
CA PHE A 82 4.12 25.68 -3.99
C PHE A 82 3.82 27.11 -3.59
N ALA A 83 4.23 28.08 -4.42
CA ALA A 83 3.85 29.47 -4.28
C ALA A 83 2.32 29.57 -4.22
N GLY A 84 1.77 30.28 -3.21
CA GLY A 84 0.33 30.35 -2.97
C GLY A 84 -0.19 29.34 -1.94
N GLY A 85 0.68 28.52 -1.32
CA GLY A 85 0.35 27.62 -0.23
C GLY A 85 -0.19 26.25 -0.65
N ALA A 86 -0.25 25.95 -1.95
CA ALA A 86 -0.63 24.60 -2.40
C ALA A 86 0.44 23.59 -2.00
N LYS A 87 0.00 22.44 -1.48
CA LYS A 87 0.88 21.36 -1.05
C LYS A 87 0.67 20.15 -1.94
N LYS A 88 1.76 19.54 -2.38
CA LYS A 88 1.69 18.31 -3.15
C LYS A 88 2.72 17.30 -2.64
N ALA A 89 2.26 16.11 -2.32
CA ALA A 89 3.13 14.99 -2.03
C ALA A 89 2.33 13.72 -2.23
N ASP A 90 2.49 13.09 -3.38
CA ASP A 90 1.97 11.76 -3.62
C ASP A 90 3.06 10.88 -4.20
N TRP A 91 2.88 9.58 -4.03
CA TRP A 91 3.82 8.56 -4.49
C TRP A 91 3.29 7.77 -5.69
N ASP A 92 2.21 8.21 -6.32
CA ASP A 92 1.51 7.43 -7.35
C ASP A 92 2.45 6.97 -8.47
N VAL A 93 3.24 7.89 -9.02
CA VAL A 93 4.21 7.55 -10.07
C VAL A 93 5.33 6.67 -9.52
N GLY A 94 5.85 6.99 -8.33
CA GLY A 94 6.91 6.20 -7.68
C GLY A 94 6.48 4.77 -7.39
N ILE A 95 5.28 4.60 -6.84
CA ILE A 95 4.70 3.29 -6.57
C ILE A 95 4.51 2.52 -7.88
N ALA A 96 3.98 3.18 -8.92
CA ALA A 96 3.77 2.55 -10.21
C ALA A 96 5.10 2.06 -10.82
N MET A 97 6.13 2.87 -10.79
CA MET A 97 7.44 2.51 -11.32
C MET A 97 8.05 1.34 -10.54
N ASP A 98 7.97 1.37 -9.21
CA ASP A 98 8.50 0.30 -8.38
C ASP A 98 7.72 -1.01 -8.58
N ALA A 99 6.40 -0.93 -8.72
CA ALA A 99 5.56 -2.11 -8.97
C ALA A 99 5.94 -2.78 -10.29
N ILE A 100 6.15 -1.99 -11.34
CA ILE A 100 6.57 -2.50 -12.65
C ILE A 100 7.93 -3.21 -12.55
N LYS A 101 8.87 -2.61 -11.82
CA LYS A 101 10.21 -3.20 -11.63
C LYS A 101 10.15 -4.51 -10.87
N ILE A 102 9.41 -4.54 -9.75
CA ILE A 102 9.36 -5.74 -8.91
C ILE A 102 8.53 -6.86 -9.54
N ALA A 103 7.61 -6.52 -10.45
CA ALA A 103 6.78 -7.50 -11.14
C ALA A 103 7.59 -8.59 -11.85
N ASP A 104 8.81 -8.28 -12.27
CA ASP A 104 9.70 -9.26 -12.91
C ASP A 104 10.28 -10.28 -11.91
N LYS A 105 10.16 -10.02 -10.62
CA LYS A 105 10.76 -10.84 -9.55
C LYS A 105 9.74 -11.59 -8.69
N VAL A 106 8.46 -11.34 -8.88
CA VAL A 106 7.39 -11.88 -8.02
C VAL A 106 6.28 -12.50 -8.85
N ASP A 107 5.43 -13.26 -8.19
CA ASP A 107 4.24 -13.86 -8.81
C ASP A 107 2.99 -13.01 -8.54
N VAL A 108 3.02 -12.24 -7.45
CA VAL A 108 1.89 -11.43 -7.00
C VAL A 108 2.40 -10.06 -6.56
N ILE A 109 1.75 -9.01 -7.05
CA ILE A 109 1.90 -7.64 -6.55
C ILE A 109 0.71 -7.34 -5.64
N ILE A 110 0.99 -6.85 -4.44
CA ILE A 110 -0.05 -6.44 -3.49
C ILE A 110 0.04 -4.94 -3.31
N ILE A 111 -1.01 -4.24 -3.70
CA ILE A 111 -1.12 -2.78 -3.59
C ILE A 111 -2.01 -2.46 -2.40
N VAL A 112 -1.45 -1.78 -1.40
CA VAL A 112 -2.19 -1.36 -0.21
C VAL A 112 -2.57 0.10 -0.37
N SER A 113 -3.69 0.33 -1.02
CA SER A 113 -4.28 1.65 -1.30
C SER A 113 -5.68 1.48 -1.85
N GLY A 114 -6.54 2.46 -1.59
CA GLY A 114 -7.88 2.52 -2.20
C GLY A 114 -7.98 3.45 -3.41
N ASP A 115 -6.86 4.04 -3.83
CA ASP A 115 -6.86 5.06 -4.88
C ASP A 115 -7.08 4.46 -6.26
N GLY A 116 -8.17 4.87 -6.92
CA GLY A 116 -8.52 4.42 -8.27
C GLY A 116 -7.51 4.80 -9.35
N ASP A 117 -6.63 5.75 -9.07
CA ASP A 117 -5.58 6.14 -10.01
C ASP A 117 -4.59 4.99 -10.29
N TYR A 118 -4.56 3.96 -9.46
CA TYR A 118 -3.76 2.77 -9.69
C TYR A 118 -4.38 1.78 -10.70
N LEU A 119 -5.58 2.04 -11.19
CA LEU A 119 -6.25 1.13 -12.13
C LEU A 119 -5.42 0.85 -13.39
N PRO A 120 -4.83 1.86 -14.07
CA PRO A 120 -3.97 1.58 -15.23
C PRO A 120 -2.74 0.73 -14.89
N LEU A 121 -2.17 0.93 -13.71
CA LEU A 121 -1.04 0.11 -13.24
C LEU A 121 -1.45 -1.35 -13.08
N LEU A 122 -2.61 -1.58 -12.47
CA LEU A 122 -3.17 -2.91 -12.27
C LEU A 122 -3.27 -3.65 -13.61
N ALA A 123 -3.93 -3.01 -14.57
CA ALA A 123 -4.13 -3.58 -15.90
C ALA A 123 -2.80 -3.88 -16.59
N TYR A 124 -1.84 -2.98 -16.49
CA TYR A 124 -0.53 -3.18 -17.10
C TYR A 124 0.20 -4.39 -16.52
N ILE A 125 0.21 -4.50 -15.20
CA ILE A 125 0.89 -5.62 -14.52
C ILE A 125 0.23 -6.95 -14.87
N GLN A 126 -1.09 -7.01 -14.83
CA GLN A 126 -1.84 -8.24 -15.15
C GLN A 126 -1.61 -8.67 -16.60
N ASN A 127 -1.71 -7.74 -17.55
CA ASN A 127 -1.71 -8.05 -18.98
C ASN A 127 -0.30 -8.15 -19.58
N THR A 128 0.65 -7.36 -19.09
CA THR A 128 1.99 -7.29 -19.66
C THR A 128 3.00 -8.12 -18.89
N LYS A 129 2.91 -8.14 -17.56
CA LYS A 129 3.84 -8.88 -16.70
C LYS A 129 3.36 -10.27 -16.34
N GLY A 130 2.07 -10.53 -16.49
CA GLY A 130 1.49 -11.83 -16.14
C GLY A 130 1.47 -12.11 -14.64
N CYS A 131 1.59 -11.07 -13.80
CA CYS A 131 1.46 -11.22 -12.35
C CYS A 131 0.00 -11.09 -11.93
N LEU A 132 -0.35 -11.75 -10.85
CA LEU A 132 -1.59 -11.46 -10.13
C LEU A 132 -1.43 -10.14 -9.39
N VAL A 133 -2.51 -9.38 -9.26
CA VAL A 133 -2.53 -8.15 -8.47
C VAL A 133 -3.63 -8.23 -7.44
N GLU A 134 -3.23 -8.14 -6.17
CA GLU A 134 -4.15 -8.06 -5.04
C GLU A 134 -4.19 -6.64 -4.53
N VAL A 135 -5.37 -6.20 -4.09
CA VAL A 135 -5.57 -4.86 -3.53
C VAL A 135 -6.03 -5.01 -2.10
N VAL A 136 -5.50 -4.16 -1.23
CA VAL A 136 -5.83 -4.12 0.20
C VAL A 136 -6.22 -2.70 0.55
N GLY A 137 -7.36 -2.52 1.19
CA GLY A 137 -7.81 -1.18 1.57
C GLY A 137 -9.07 -1.24 2.44
N PHE A 138 -9.59 -0.07 2.77
CA PHE A 138 -10.88 0.07 3.43
C PHE A 138 -11.95 0.21 2.35
N LYS A 139 -12.89 -0.72 2.30
CA LYS A 139 -13.90 -0.77 1.23
C LYS A 139 -14.61 0.56 1.02
N LYS A 140 -14.92 1.27 2.10
CA LYS A 140 -15.65 2.55 2.05
C LYS A 140 -14.87 3.65 1.31
N THR A 141 -13.55 3.55 1.21
CA THR A 141 -12.69 4.52 0.54
C THR A 141 -11.90 3.91 -0.61
N THR A 142 -12.23 2.68 -1.02
CA THR A 142 -11.57 2.03 -2.16
C THR A 142 -12.43 2.19 -3.40
N SER A 143 -11.81 2.54 -4.52
CA SER A 143 -12.46 2.61 -5.82
C SER A 143 -13.12 1.28 -6.15
N SER A 144 -14.40 1.31 -6.53
CA SER A 144 -15.13 0.10 -6.92
C SER A 144 -14.51 -0.59 -8.13
N LYS A 145 -14.00 0.18 -9.08
CA LYS A 145 -13.29 -0.35 -10.25
C LYS A 145 -12.03 -1.11 -9.86
N LEU A 146 -11.30 -0.58 -8.88
CA LEU A 146 -10.09 -1.23 -8.39
C LEU A 146 -10.41 -2.59 -7.75
N ILE A 147 -11.49 -2.66 -6.99
CA ILE A 147 -11.97 -3.91 -6.38
C ILE A 147 -12.37 -4.92 -7.47
N GLU A 148 -13.10 -4.48 -8.48
CA GLU A 148 -13.57 -5.35 -9.57
C GLU A 148 -12.43 -5.94 -10.39
N GLU A 149 -11.41 -5.13 -10.70
CA GLU A 149 -10.32 -5.52 -11.58
C GLU A 149 -9.19 -6.28 -10.86
N ALA A 150 -9.10 -6.16 -9.54
CA ALA A 150 -8.10 -6.89 -8.77
C ALA A 150 -8.36 -8.40 -8.81
N ASP A 151 -7.30 -9.19 -8.81
CA ASP A 151 -7.41 -10.65 -8.71
C ASP A 151 -7.92 -11.09 -7.35
N ASP A 152 -7.64 -10.29 -6.31
CA ASP A 152 -8.19 -10.50 -4.97
C ASP A 152 -8.25 -9.15 -4.25
N TYR A 153 -9.18 -9.01 -3.32
CA TYR A 153 -9.35 -7.80 -2.52
C TYR A 153 -9.52 -8.14 -1.04
N LEU A 154 -8.76 -7.45 -0.19
CA LEU A 154 -8.89 -7.56 1.27
C LEU A 154 -9.46 -6.26 1.83
N ASP A 155 -10.64 -6.34 2.45
CA ASP A 155 -11.25 -5.21 3.16
C ASP A 155 -10.75 -5.17 4.61
N LEU A 156 -10.02 -4.12 4.95
CA LEU A 156 -9.46 -3.91 6.28
C LEU A 156 -10.50 -3.43 7.30
N GLY A 157 -11.64 -2.95 6.83
CA GLY A 157 -12.70 -2.43 7.70
C GLY A 157 -13.43 -3.49 8.51
N GLU A 158 -13.26 -4.76 8.16
CA GLU A 158 -13.95 -5.86 8.82
C GLU A 158 -13.24 -6.36 10.09
N ASP A 159 -11.99 -5.96 10.34
CA ASP A 159 -11.18 -6.49 11.43
C ASP A 159 -10.45 -5.36 12.17
N LYS A 160 -10.73 -5.25 13.46
CA LYS A 160 -10.16 -4.21 14.32
C LYS A 160 -8.65 -4.34 14.53
N ARG A 161 -8.05 -5.49 14.22
CA ARG A 161 -6.59 -5.68 14.35
C ARG A 161 -5.78 -4.73 13.47
N PHE A 162 -6.37 -4.26 12.37
CA PHE A 162 -5.71 -3.35 11.44
C PHE A 162 -5.72 -1.89 11.89
N LEU A 163 -6.41 -1.59 12.99
CA LEU A 163 -6.55 -0.23 13.52
C LEU A 163 -5.93 -0.15 14.92
N MET A 164 -5.34 1.02 15.21
CA MET A 164 -4.79 1.34 16.53
C MET A 164 -5.41 2.62 17.06
N LYS A 165 -5.38 2.81 18.37
CA LYS A 165 -5.87 4.04 19.00
C LYS A 165 -5.04 5.26 18.61
#